data_91eebd63827a81afec5f953297cbc517
#
_entry.id   91eebd63827a81afec5f953297cbc517
#
_cell.length_a   1.000
_cell.length_b   1.000
_cell.length_c   1.000
_cell.angle_alpha   90.00
_cell.angle_beta   90.00
_cell.angle_gamma   90.00
#
_symmetry.space_group_name_H-M   'P 1'
#
loop_
_entity.id
_entity.type
_entity.pdbx_description
1 polymer ?
#
loop_
_entity_poly.entity_id
_entity_poly.type
_entity_poly.pdbx_seq_one_letter_code
_entity_poly.pdbx_strand_id
1 'polypeptide(L)'
;NKSEIDALDFFSRLVKSNMAPEAFMIKDKDYSIISCSPENLITKKNNFITTKPIAGTLKKNKKLNKNKALTFFRKNLKETKEHNMIVDMERNDLSKICKPGSVKILKKKIVEEYRDLYHYVSLIGGQLKNKVTSLEIIKAMMPGGSVIGCPKISTLNLLNKQEKENRNIYTGSFGYLKFNGDMRFNIIIRSILNFKDKSEISVASGVVIDSNAVH
;
A
#
# COMPACT_ATOMS: atom_id res chain seq x y z
N ASN A 1 32.95 5.17 8.87
CA ASN A 1 32.18 5.24 10.13
C ASN A 1 30.88 4.47 9.94
N LYS A 2 30.82 3.23 10.44
CA LYS A 2 29.54 2.49 10.57
C LYS A 2 28.83 3.07 11.80
N SER A 3 28.05 4.14 11.63
CA SER A 3 27.18 4.63 12.68
C SER A 3 25.97 3.69 12.75
N GLU A 4 25.80 3.04 13.87
CA GLU A 4 24.59 2.28 14.17
C GLU A 4 23.38 3.23 14.09
N ILE A 5 22.36 2.84 13.34
CA ILE A 5 21.14 3.66 13.23
C ILE A 5 20.34 3.48 14.52
N ASP A 6 20.21 4.54 15.31
CA ASP A 6 19.20 4.54 16.35
C ASP A 6 17.81 4.54 15.72
N ALA A 7 17.14 3.40 15.82
CA ALA A 7 15.85 3.18 15.16
C ALA A 7 14.77 4.16 15.64
N LEU A 8 14.77 4.53 16.92
CA LEU A 8 13.76 5.43 17.49
C LEU A 8 13.99 6.87 17.02
N ASP A 9 15.23 7.35 17.06
CA ASP A 9 15.57 8.69 16.58
C ASP A 9 15.30 8.80 15.08
N PHE A 10 15.71 7.80 14.30
CA PHE A 10 15.47 7.76 12.86
C PHE A 10 13.96 7.75 12.54
N PHE A 11 13.17 6.90 13.21
CA PHE A 11 11.72 6.85 13.05
C PHE A 11 11.06 8.19 13.40
N SER A 12 11.48 8.81 14.52
CA SER A 12 10.94 10.11 14.96
C SER A 12 11.19 11.21 13.92
N ARG A 13 12.39 11.26 13.34
CA ARG A 13 12.72 12.19 12.26
C ARG A 13 11.93 11.89 10.97
N LEU A 14 11.83 10.62 10.63
CA LEU A 14 11.12 10.18 9.42
C LEU A 14 9.62 10.51 9.48
N VAL A 15 8.95 10.25 10.59
CA VAL A 15 7.54 10.58 10.78
C VAL A 15 7.30 12.09 10.75
N LYS A 16 8.16 12.88 11.38
CA LYS A 16 8.08 14.35 11.33
C LYS A 16 8.26 14.89 9.91
N SER A 17 9.08 14.26 9.09
CA SER A 17 9.34 14.70 7.71
C SER A 17 8.27 14.22 6.72
N ASN A 18 7.72 13.02 6.90
CA ASN A 18 6.88 12.38 5.88
C ASN A 18 5.38 12.29 6.25
N MET A 19 5.02 12.20 7.54
CA MET A 19 3.64 12.14 8.03
C MET A 19 2.77 11.07 7.34
N ALA A 20 3.36 9.91 7.02
CA ALA A 20 2.64 8.82 6.36
C ALA A 20 1.57 8.23 7.30
N PRO A 21 0.34 7.97 6.81
CA PRO A 21 -0.79 7.58 7.66
C PRO A 21 -0.69 6.17 8.26
N GLU A 22 0.14 5.32 7.69
CA GLU A 22 0.37 3.94 8.12
C GLU A 22 1.82 3.72 8.59
N ALA A 23 2.44 4.77 9.14
CA ALA A 23 3.79 4.67 9.69
C ALA A 23 3.80 3.79 10.95
N PHE A 24 4.82 2.96 11.07
CA PHE A 24 5.04 2.14 12.26
C PHE A 24 6.53 1.84 12.46
N MET A 25 6.86 1.46 13.67
CA MET A 25 8.19 0.94 14.02
C MET A 25 8.04 -0.30 14.90
N ILE A 26 8.87 -1.29 14.62
CA ILE A 26 9.10 -2.44 15.49
C ILE A 26 10.58 -2.43 15.85
N LYS A 27 10.89 -2.59 17.13
CA LYS A 27 12.26 -2.77 17.61
C LYS A 27 12.33 -4.06 18.41
N ASP A 28 13.18 -4.93 17.98
CA ASP A 28 13.53 -6.17 18.67
C ASP A 28 15.02 -6.13 19.06
N LYS A 29 15.49 -7.18 19.71
CA LYS A 29 16.87 -7.31 20.20
C LYS A 29 17.90 -7.27 19.06
N ASP A 30 17.59 -7.91 17.94
CA ASP A 30 18.53 -8.13 16.84
C ASP A 30 18.21 -7.36 15.56
N TYR A 31 17.01 -6.79 15.47
CA TYR A 31 16.58 -6.01 14.30
C TYR A 31 15.55 -4.92 14.65
N SER A 32 15.39 -4.01 13.73
CA SER A 32 14.27 -3.07 13.76
C SER A 32 13.64 -2.89 12.39
N ILE A 33 12.33 -2.68 12.36
CA ILE A 33 11.58 -2.35 11.15
C ILE A 33 11.08 -0.92 11.30
N ILE A 34 11.43 -0.08 10.36
CA ILE A 34 11.05 1.33 10.33
C ILE A 34 10.29 1.57 9.04
N SER A 35 9.03 1.99 9.13
CA SER A 35 8.14 2.13 7.98
C SER A 35 7.41 3.45 7.97
N CYS A 36 7.37 4.09 6.82
CA CYS A 36 6.52 5.23 6.51
C CYS A 36 5.56 4.90 5.36
N SER A 37 4.86 3.78 5.49
CA SER A 37 3.89 3.35 4.49
C SER A 37 2.74 4.36 4.36
N PRO A 38 2.37 4.75 3.14
CA PRO A 38 1.20 5.58 2.90
C PRO A 38 -0.07 4.77 2.67
N GLU A 39 0.04 3.45 2.45
CA GLU A 39 -1.01 2.64 1.85
C GLU A 39 -1.72 1.74 2.85
N ASN A 40 -3.04 1.92 2.93
CA ASN A 40 -3.92 1.09 3.74
C ASN A 40 -4.52 -0.04 2.90
N LEU A 41 -4.21 -1.28 3.27
CA LEU A 41 -4.74 -2.47 2.62
C LEU A 41 -6.12 -2.86 3.16
N ILE A 42 -6.28 -2.87 4.48
CA ILE A 42 -7.51 -3.30 5.14
C ILE A 42 -7.85 -2.32 6.26
N THR A 43 -9.07 -1.81 6.24
CA THR A 43 -9.72 -1.25 7.44
C THR A 43 -11.09 -1.87 7.57
N LYS A 44 -11.30 -2.65 8.64
CA LYS A 44 -12.59 -3.21 8.99
C LYS A 44 -13.10 -2.59 10.28
N LYS A 45 -14.33 -2.11 10.24
CA LYS A 45 -15.10 -1.66 11.41
C LYS A 45 -16.46 -2.35 11.39
N ASN A 46 -16.76 -3.05 12.47
CA ASN A 46 -17.99 -3.86 12.55
C ASN A 46 -18.10 -4.80 11.33
N ASN A 47 -19.16 -4.66 10.55
CA ASN A 47 -19.42 -5.47 9.36
C ASN A 47 -19.11 -4.78 8.03
N PHE A 48 -18.29 -3.72 8.06
CA PHE A 48 -17.90 -2.97 6.87
C PHE A 48 -16.38 -2.97 6.70
N ILE A 49 -15.95 -3.24 5.48
CA ILE A 49 -14.52 -3.29 5.13
C ILE A 49 -14.20 -2.28 4.03
N THR A 50 -13.04 -1.66 4.14
CA THR A 50 -12.50 -0.75 3.10
C THR A 50 -11.05 -1.06 2.79
N THR A 51 -10.65 -0.74 1.57
CA THR A 51 -9.26 -0.67 1.10
C THR A 51 -9.03 0.67 0.40
N LYS A 52 -7.79 1.18 0.48
CA LYS A 52 -7.45 2.50 -0.09
C LYS A 52 -6.17 2.40 -0.92
N PRO A 53 -6.24 1.85 -2.14
CA PRO A 53 -5.09 1.75 -3.02
C PRO A 53 -4.60 3.12 -3.49
N ILE A 54 -3.29 3.21 -3.65
CA ILE A 54 -2.58 4.35 -4.21
C ILE A 54 -2.02 3.93 -5.58
N ALA A 55 -2.34 4.71 -6.60
CA ALA A 55 -1.69 4.60 -7.91
C ALA A 55 -1.44 6.00 -8.44
N GLY A 56 -0.20 6.37 -8.46
CA GLY A 56 0.27 7.69 -8.84
C GLY A 56 0.77 8.53 -7.66
N THR A 57 1.97 9.04 -7.84
CA THR A 57 2.64 9.92 -6.87
C THR A 57 3.26 11.10 -7.61
N LEU A 58 3.01 12.30 -7.14
CA LEU A 58 3.55 13.52 -7.72
C LEU A 58 4.21 14.36 -6.63
N LYS A 59 5.48 14.70 -6.84
CA LYS A 59 6.23 15.55 -5.91
C LYS A 59 5.69 16.97 -5.94
N LYS A 60 5.51 17.56 -4.78
CA LYS A 60 5.07 18.97 -4.66
C LYS A 60 6.17 19.91 -5.11
N ASN A 61 5.76 21.01 -5.69
CA ASN A 61 6.60 22.17 -5.98
C ASN A 61 5.76 23.46 -5.83
N LYS A 62 6.42 24.61 -5.82
CA LYS A 62 5.77 25.92 -5.59
C LYS A 62 4.68 26.27 -6.62
N LYS A 63 4.69 25.65 -7.81
CA LYS A 63 3.73 25.92 -8.90
C LYS A 63 2.55 24.95 -8.92
N LEU A 64 2.61 23.88 -8.11
CA LEU A 64 1.65 22.80 -8.11
C LEU A 64 0.72 22.89 -6.90
N ASN A 65 -0.57 22.80 -7.15
CA ASN A 65 -1.59 22.65 -6.11
C ASN A 65 -2.41 21.39 -6.35
N LYS A 66 -3.30 21.06 -5.43
CA LYS A 66 -4.12 19.85 -5.47
C LYS A 66 -4.94 19.72 -6.77
N ASN A 67 -5.52 20.82 -7.28
CA ASN A 67 -6.30 20.81 -8.51
C ASN A 67 -5.42 20.54 -9.75
N LYS A 68 -4.25 21.15 -9.81
CA LYS A 68 -3.27 20.90 -10.89
C LYS A 68 -2.76 19.45 -10.83
N ALA A 69 -2.51 18.92 -9.63
CA ALA A 69 -2.14 17.51 -9.46
C ALA A 69 -3.25 16.57 -9.95
N LEU A 70 -4.50 16.85 -9.62
CA LEU A 70 -5.64 16.08 -10.12
C LEU A 70 -5.74 16.13 -11.65
N THR A 71 -5.55 17.29 -12.25
CA THR A 71 -5.55 17.46 -13.71
C THR A 71 -4.39 16.68 -14.35
N PHE A 72 -3.20 16.71 -13.75
CA PHE A 72 -2.05 15.93 -14.19
C PHE A 72 -2.36 14.45 -14.24
N PHE A 73 -2.84 13.87 -13.12
CA PHE A 73 -3.16 12.45 -13.06
C PHE A 73 -4.26 12.05 -14.05
N ARG A 74 -5.30 12.87 -14.22
CA ARG A 74 -6.38 12.60 -15.17
C ARG A 74 -5.94 12.60 -16.63
N LYS A 75 -4.97 13.45 -16.98
CA LYS A 75 -4.41 13.54 -18.34
C LYS A 75 -3.37 12.47 -18.61
N ASN A 76 -2.74 11.90 -17.58
CA ASN A 76 -1.76 10.84 -17.74
C ASN A 76 -2.46 9.51 -17.94
N LEU A 77 -2.46 9.02 -19.18
CA LEU A 77 -3.13 7.76 -19.55
C LEU A 77 -2.53 6.55 -18.82
N LYS A 78 -1.20 6.51 -18.64
CA LYS A 78 -0.52 5.43 -17.90
C LYS A 78 -1.03 5.36 -16.46
N GLU A 79 -0.96 6.47 -15.73
CA GLU A 79 -1.43 6.55 -14.34
C GLU A 79 -2.92 6.20 -14.21
N THR A 80 -3.71 6.64 -15.18
CA THR A 80 -5.15 6.36 -15.20
C THR A 80 -5.46 4.89 -15.46
N LYS A 81 -4.76 4.23 -16.39
CA LYS A 81 -4.91 2.80 -16.70
C LYS A 81 -4.47 1.94 -15.51
N GLU A 82 -3.28 2.22 -14.95
CA GLU A 82 -2.77 1.54 -13.76
C GLU A 82 -3.72 1.64 -12.59
N HIS A 83 -4.20 2.86 -12.30
CA HIS A 83 -5.15 3.09 -11.22
C HIS A 83 -6.47 2.31 -11.41
N ASN A 84 -7.02 2.29 -12.63
CA ASN A 84 -8.22 1.51 -12.92
C ASN A 84 -8.00 0.03 -12.67
N MET A 85 -6.88 -0.52 -13.15
CA MET A 85 -6.51 -1.93 -12.96
C MET A 85 -6.43 -2.29 -11.47
N ILE A 86 -5.76 -1.46 -10.67
CA ILE A 86 -5.65 -1.69 -9.22
C ILE A 86 -7.01 -1.61 -8.54
N VAL A 87 -7.83 -0.61 -8.87
CA VAL A 87 -9.19 -0.48 -8.31
C VAL A 87 -10.06 -1.68 -8.64
N ASP A 88 -10.03 -2.19 -9.86
CA ASP A 88 -10.82 -3.35 -10.26
C ASP A 88 -10.35 -4.63 -9.57
N MET A 89 -9.05 -4.78 -9.36
CA MET A 89 -8.48 -5.90 -8.62
C MET A 89 -8.90 -5.86 -7.14
N GLU A 90 -8.81 -4.72 -6.48
CA GLU A 90 -9.25 -4.55 -5.09
C GLU A 90 -10.77 -4.79 -4.94
N ARG A 91 -11.57 -4.38 -5.93
CA ARG A 91 -13.00 -4.71 -5.97
C ARG A 91 -13.25 -6.21 -6.08
N ASN A 92 -12.47 -6.90 -6.92
CA ASN A 92 -12.55 -8.35 -7.06
C ASN A 92 -12.21 -9.05 -5.75
N ASP A 93 -11.15 -8.64 -5.05
CA ASP A 93 -10.76 -9.23 -3.77
C ASP A 93 -11.84 -9.02 -2.70
N LEU A 94 -12.37 -7.81 -2.57
CA LEU A 94 -13.48 -7.52 -1.67
C LEU A 94 -14.74 -8.33 -2.01
N SER A 95 -15.01 -8.60 -3.29
CA SER A 95 -16.18 -9.35 -3.73
C SER A 95 -16.19 -10.80 -3.24
N LYS A 96 -15.03 -11.37 -2.94
CA LYS A 96 -14.91 -12.72 -2.38
C LYS A 96 -15.52 -12.83 -0.97
N ILE A 97 -15.43 -11.77 -0.19
CA ILE A 97 -15.79 -11.71 1.23
C ILE A 97 -16.98 -10.80 1.54
N CYS A 98 -17.37 -9.94 0.61
CA CYS A 98 -18.50 -9.03 0.78
C CYS A 98 -19.80 -9.58 0.19
N LYS A 99 -20.93 -9.07 0.68
CA LYS A 99 -22.26 -9.38 0.15
C LYS A 99 -22.37 -8.98 -1.33
N PRO A 100 -23.02 -9.77 -2.18
CA PRO A 100 -23.26 -9.41 -3.58
C PRO A 100 -23.82 -8.02 -3.72
N GLY A 101 -23.28 -7.23 -4.66
CA GLY A 101 -23.72 -5.85 -4.93
C GLY A 101 -23.33 -4.80 -3.88
N SER A 102 -22.69 -5.18 -2.76
CA SER A 102 -22.32 -4.23 -1.72
C SER A 102 -20.97 -3.54 -1.96
N VAL A 103 -20.10 -4.12 -2.78
CA VAL A 103 -18.78 -3.55 -3.08
C VAL A 103 -18.94 -2.32 -3.99
N LYS A 104 -18.52 -1.16 -3.49
CA LYS A 104 -18.63 0.12 -4.19
C LYS A 104 -17.36 0.93 -4.09
N ILE A 105 -17.12 1.76 -5.09
CA ILE A 105 -16.09 2.80 -5.02
C ILE A 105 -16.70 3.98 -4.25
N LEU A 106 -16.26 4.17 -3.02
CA LEU A 106 -16.77 5.23 -2.12
C LEU A 106 -16.19 6.60 -2.47
N LYS A 107 -14.89 6.62 -2.88
CA LYS A 107 -14.23 7.81 -3.43
C LYS A 107 -13.40 7.37 -4.62
N LYS A 108 -13.66 7.98 -5.77
CA LYS A 108 -13.00 7.62 -7.04
C LYS A 108 -11.98 8.67 -7.42
N LYS A 109 -10.73 8.26 -7.59
CA LYS A 109 -9.68 9.07 -8.22
C LYS A 109 -9.57 10.47 -7.60
N ILE A 110 -9.36 10.52 -6.29
CA ILE A 110 -9.12 11.76 -5.55
C ILE A 110 -7.61 11.97 -5.34
N VAL A 111 -7.22 13.21 -5.12
CA VAL A 111 -5.84 13.55 -4.72
C VAL A 111 -5.81 13.74 -3.22
N GLU A 112 -4.99 12.96 -2.54
CA GLU A 112 -4.59 13.23 -1.16
C GLU A 112 -3.30 14.02 -1.15
N GLU A 113 -3.29 15.07 -0.31
CA GLU A 113 -2.16 15.95 -0.17
C GLU A 113 -1.39 15.61 1.10
N TYR A 114 -0.09 15.36 0.94
CA TYR A 114 0.87 15.17 2.01
C TYR A 114 1.86 16.33 2.02
N ARG A 115 2.78 16.34 2.96
CA ARG A 115 3.75 17.44 3.10
C ARG A 115 4.50 17.73 1.80
N ASP A 116 5.09 16.70 1.18
CA ASP A 116 5.98 16.83 0.02
C ASP A 116 5.44 16.15 -1.24
N LEU A 117 4.26 15.53 -1.17
CA LEU A 117 3.70 14.69 -2.21
C LEU A 117 2.20 14.90 -2.38
N TYR A 118 1.73 14.59 -3.59
CA TYR A 118 0.33 14.30 -3.90
C TYR A 118 0.20 12.82 -4.28
N HIS A 119 -0.76 12.13 -3.67
CA HIS A 119 -1.11 10.76 -4.04
C HIS A 119 -2.47 10.71 -4.72
N TYR A 120 -2.53 9.90 -5.80
CA TYR A 120 -3.77 9.62 -6.50
C TYR A 120 -4.38 8.34 -5.94
N VAL A 121 -5.52 8.44 -5.28
CA VAL A 121 -6.09 7.36 -4.48
C VAL A 121 -7.56 7.12 -4.81
N SER A 122 -8.03 5.91 -4.55
CA SER A 122 -9.46 5.60 -4.46
C SER A 122 -9.77 4.93 -3.13
N LEU A 123 -10.99 5.06 -2.66
CA LEU A 123 -11.50 4.33 -1.50
C LEU A 123 -12.58 3.37 -1.98
N ILE A 124 -12.41 2.10 -1.68
CA ILE A 124 -13.32 1.03 -2.06
C ILE A 124 -13.81 0.37 -0.78
N GLY A 125 -15.07 -0.01 -0.72
CA GLY A 125 -15.59 -0.69 0.47
C GLY A 125 -16.81 -1.52 0.17
N GLY A 126 -17.13 -2.41 1.11
CA GLY A 126 -18.28 -3.29 1.02
C GLY A 126 -18.71 -3.84 2.37
N GLN A 127 -19.94 -4.34 2.41
CA GLN A 127 -20.49 -5.01 3.58
C GLN A 127 -20.08 -6.48 3.58
N LEU A 128 -19.44 -6.95 4.63
CA LEU A 128 -19.01 -8.33 4.76
C LEU A 128 -20.22 -9.31 4.73
N LYS A 129 -20.02 -10.48 4.17
CA LYS A 129 -20.93 -11.62 4.33
C LYS A 129 -21.04 -12.00 5.80
N ASN A 130 -22.08 -12.71 6.14
CA ASN A 130 -22.24 -13.24 7.51
C ASN A 130 -21.14 -14.27 7.80
N LYS A 131 -20.62 -14.26 9.05
CA LYS A 131 -19.64 -15.23 9.56
C LYS A 131 -18.28 -15.23 8.86
N VAL A 132 -17.92 -14.17 8.11
CA VAL A 132 -16.57 -14.04 7.55
C VAL A 132 -15.57 -13.84 8.69
N THR A 133 -14.60 -14.71 8.78
CA THR A 133 -13.53 -14.67 9.77
C THR A 133 -12.43 -13.68 9.40
N SER A 134 -11.66 -13.25 10.40
CA SER A 134 -10.49 -12.39 10.16
C SER A 134 -9.45 -13.05 9.23
N LEU A 135 -9.29 -14.37 9.34
CA LEU A 135 -8.39 -15.13 8.48
C LEU A 135 -8.85 -15.14 7.02
N GLU A 136 -10.15 -15.27 6.77
CA GLU A 136 -10.70 -15.22 5.41
C GLU A 136 -10.53 -13.83 4.79
N ILE A 137 -10.67 -12.77 5.59
CA ILE A 137 -10.39 -11.40 5.15
C ILE A 137 -8.92 -11.27 4.72
N ILE A 138 -7.99 -11.71 5.56
CA ILE A 138 -6.56 -11.67 5.27
C ILE A 138 -6.25 -12.47 3.99
N LYS A 139 -6.75 -13.69 3.86
CA LYS A 139 -6.54 -14.54 2.68
C LYS A 139 -7.12 -13.94 1.39
N ALA A 140 -8.23 -13.22 1.46
CA ALA A 140 -8.84 -12.58 0.30
C ALA A 140 -8.06 -11.35 -0.17
N MET A 141 -7.54 -10.56 0.78
CA MET A 141 -6.92 -9.27 0.50
C MET A 141 -5.40 -9.36 0.28
N MET A 142 -4.74 -10.33 0.90
CA MET A 142 -3.28 -10.48 0.80
C MET A 142 -2.87 -11.52 -0.26
N PRO A 143 -1.73 -11.29 -0.93
CA PRO A 143 -0.95 -10.05 -0.91
C PRO A 143 -1.70 -8.91 -1.59
N GLY A 144 -1.35 -7.66 -1.24
CA GLY A 144 -1.97 -6.46 -1.82
C GLY A 144 -1.77 -6.38 -3.33
N GLY A 145 -2.85 -6.07 -4.04
CA GLY A 145 -2.83 -6.05 -5.49
C GLY A 145 -1.92 -4.98 -6.09
N SER A 146 -1.85 -3.82 -5.46
CA SER A 146 -1.02 -2.68 -5.90
C SER A 146 0.49 -2.99 -5.92
N VAL A 147 0.93 -3.99 -5.16
CA VAL A 147 2.37 -4.36 -5.05
C VAL A 147 2.71 -5.70 -5.69
N ILE A 148 1.71 -6.45 -6.14
CA ILE A 148 1.90 -7.71 -6.86
C ILE A 148 1.59 -7.55 -8.35
N GLY A 149 0.44 -6.96 -8.68
CA GLY A 149 -0.05 -6.82 -10.04
C GLY A 149 -1.23 -7.72 -10.37
N CYS A 150 -1.68 -7.66 -11.60
CA CYS A 150 -2.90 -8.32 -12.07
C CYS A 150 -2.64 -9.12 -13.37
N PRO A 151 -3.18 -10.34 -13.49
CA PRO A 151 -3.90 -11.17 -12.49
C PRO A 151 -2.97 -11.69 -11.39
N LYS A 152 -3.39 -11.63 -10.11
CA LYS A 152 -2.54 -11.92 -8.95
C LYS A 152 -1.73 -13.22 -9.06
N ILE A 153 -2.39 -14.36 -9.33
CA ILE A 153 -1.73 -15.67 -9.36
C ILE A 153 -0.68 -15.73 -10.47
N SER A 154 -1.03 -15.27 -11.67
CA SER A 154 -0.10 -15.27 -12.80
C SER A 154 1.10 -14.38 -12.54
N THR A 155 0.88 -13.20 -11.96
CA THR A 155 1.95 -12.26 -11.64
C THR A 155 2.84 -12.78 -10.52
N LEU A 156 2.29 -13.40 -9.47
CA LEU A 156 3.08 -14.06 -8.42
C LEU A 156 3.99 -15.15 -9.00
N ASN A 157 3.48 -15.97 -9.93
CA ASN A 157 4.28 -17.00 -10.60
C ASN A 157 5.41 -16.39 -11.46
N LEU A 158 5.15 -15.26 -12.11
CA LEU A 158 6.18 -14.52 -12.86
C LEU A 158 7.23 -13.93 -11.94
N LEU A 159 6.81 -13.24 -10.88
CA LEU A 159 7.71 -12.63 -9.90
C LEU A 159 8.62 -13.69 -9.25
N ASN A 160 8.05 -14.84 -8.87
CA ASN A 160 8.82 -15.95 -8.29
C ASN A 160 9.90 -16.51 -9.24
N LYS A 161 9.72 -16.36 -10.57
CA LYS A 161 10.71 -16.74 -11.56
C LYS A 161 11.74 -15.64 -11.86
N GLN A 162 11.34 -14.38 -11.71
CA GLN A 162 12.15 -13.22 -12.08
C GLN A 162 12.99 -12.69 -10.91
N GLU A 163 12.43 -12.68 -9.71
CA GLU A 163 13.12 -12.19 -8.52
C GLU A 163 14.08 -13.27 -8.01
N LYS A 164 15.35 -12.90 -7.87
CA LYS A 164 16.41 -13.80 -7.39
C LYS A 164 16.45 -13.88 -5.86
N GLU A 165 15.91 -12.87 -5.19
CA GLU A 165 15.94 -12.73 -3.74
C GLU A 165 14.52 -12.68 -3.16
N ASN A 166 14.37 -13.11 -1.94
CA ASN A 166 13.12 -13.04 -1.21
C ASN A 166 12.81 -11.59 -0.84
N ARG A 167 11.55 -11.19 -0.97
CA ARG A 167 11.07 -9.86 -0.55
C ARG A 167 11.07 -9.64 0.96
N ASN A 168 11.26 -10.70 1.76
CA ASN A 168 11.17 -10.67 3.23
C ASN A 168 9.87 -9.99 3.68
N ILE A 169 9.98 -8.91 4.46
CA ILE A 169 8.82 -8.11 4.91
C ILE A 169 8.26 -7.19 3.83
N TYR A 170 9.04 -6.89 2.79
CA TYR A 170 8.66 -5.96 1.73
C TYR A 170 7.42 -6.46 0.97
N THR A 171 6.45 -5.59 0.75
CA THR A 171 5.13 -5.89 0.18
C THR A 171 4.23 -6.80 1.03
N GLY A 172 4.68 -7.16 2.23
CA GLY A 172 3.85 -7.77 3.25
C GLY A 172 2.88 -6.78 3.88
N SER A 173 2.41 -7.09 5.06
CA SER A 173 1.44 -6.24 5.77
C SER A 173 1.71 -6.23 7.26
N PHE A 174 1.56 -5.07 7.88
CA PHE A 174 1.59 -4.89 9.31
C PHE A 174 0.31 -4.21 9.80
N GLY A 175 -0.17 -4.61 10.95
CA GLY A 175 -1.40 -4.03 11.47
C GLY A 175 -1.84 -4.64 12.78
N TYR A 176 -3.11 -4.49 13.10
CA TYR A 176 -3.70 -5.01 14.32
C TYR A 176 -5.08 -5.61 14.08
N LEU A 177 -5.42 -6.55 14.94
CA LEU A 177 -6.73 -7.15 15.09
C LEU A 177 -7.21 -6.90 16.52
N LYS A 178 -8.36 -6.27 16.68
CA LYS A 178 -8.99 -6.02 17.98
C LYS A 178 -9.84 -7.21 18.42
N PHE A 179 -10.09 -7.33 19.72
CA PHE A 179 -10.94 -8.39 20.28
C PHE A 179 -12.38 -8.36 19.75
N ASN A 180 -12.90 -7.20 19.36
CA ASN A 180 -14.21 -7.08 18.71
C ASN A 180 -14.20 -7.46 17.21
N GLY A 181 -13.06 -7.92 16.69
CA GLY A 181 -12.87 -8.29 15.31
C GLY A 181 -12.61 -7.12 14.34
N ASP A 182 -12.55 -5.87 14.80
CA ASP A 182 -12.10 -4.77 13.98
C ASP A 182 -10.62 -4.92 13.66
N MET A 183 -10.20 -4.53 12.46
CA MET A 183 -8.81 -4.69 12.04
C MET A 183 -8.36 -3.52 11.15
N ARG A 184 -7.05 -3.29 11.17
CA ARG A 184 -6.39 -2.39 10.25
C ARG A 184 -5.03 -2.96 9.87
N PHE A 185 -4.77 -3.04 8.57
CA PHE A 185 -3.51 -3.51 8.00
C PHE A 185 -3.06 -2.58 6.88
N ASN A 186 -1.77 -2.30 6.85
CA ASN A 186 -1.12 -1.55 5.78
C ASN A 186 -0.46 -2.49 4.76
N ILE A 187 0.16 -1.90 3.75
CA ILE A 187 1.17 -2.56 2.90
C ILE A 187 2.55 -2.09 3.36
N ILE A 188 3.48 -3.01 3.57
CA ILE A 188 4.85 -2.68 3.98
C ILE A 188 5.65 -2.24 2.76
N ILE A 189 5.67 -0.94 2.53
CA ILE A 189 6.48 -0.23 1.54
C ILE A 189 7.11 1.00 2.18
N ARG A 190 8.13 1.58 1.54
CA ARG A 190 8.90 2.71 2.11
C ARG A 190 9.41 2.39 3.51
N SER A 191 10.03 1.22 3.62
CA SER A 191 10.45 0.63 4.88
C SER A 191 11.90 0.24 4.85
N ILE A 192 12.51 0.25 6.02
CA ILE A 192 13.88 -0.20 6.26
C ILE A 192 13.81 -1.35 7.24
N LEU A 193 14.45 -2.46 6.91
CA LEU A 193 14.76 -3.55 7.83
C LEU A 193 16.21 -3.38 8.25
N ASN A 194 16.43 -3.02 9.50
CA ASN A 194 17.74 -2.68 10.02
C ASN A 194 18.21 -3.75 11.00
N PHE A 195 19.36 -4.32 10.75
CA PHE A 195 20.10 -5.25 11.59
C PHE A 195 21.30 -4.54 12.23
N LYS A 196 22.04 -5.22 13.09
CA LYS A 196 23.25 -4.66 13.73
C LYS A 196 24.35 -4.27 12.74
N ASP A 197 24.49 -5.04 11.67
CA ASP A 197 25.59 -4.93 10.70
C ASP A 197 25.18 -4.40 9.33
N LYS A 198 23.86 -4.44 9.01
CA LYS A 198 23.32 -4.04 7.70
C LYS A 198 21.92 -3.49 7.79
N SER A 199 21.54 -2.74 6.77
CA SER A 199 20.15 -2.30 6.54
C SER A 199 19.69 -2.70 5.15
N GLU A 200 18.47 -3.19 5.05
CA GLU A 200 17.82 -3.58 3.79
C GLU A 200 16.70 -2.62 3.44
N ILE A 201 16.71 -2.15 2.20
CA ILE A 201 15.67 -1.31 1.62
C ILE A 201 15.27 -1.93 0.30
N SER A 202 13.99 -2.24 0.16
CA SER A 202 13.46 -2.79 -1.09
C SER A 202 12.55 -1.76 -1.76
N VAL A 203 12.67 -1.65 -3.07
CA VAL A 203 11.87 -0.77 -3.92
C VAL A 203 11.42 -1.50 -5.16
N ALA A 204 10.25 -1.14 -5.69
CA ALA A 204 9.76 -1.65 -6.97
C ALA A 204 8.94 -0.58 -7.67
N SER A 205 8.71 -0.77 -8.96
CA SER A 205 7.88 0.08 -9.79
C SER A 205 6.80 -0.76 -10.47
N GLY A 206 5.63 -0.16 -10.69
CA GLY A 206 4.59 -0.75 -11.51
C GLY A 206 5.00 -0.77 -12.99
N VAL A 207 4.85 -1.91 -13.64
CA VAL A 207 5.09 -2.09 -15.06
C VAL A 207 3.78 -2.36 -15.77
N VAL A 208 3.46 -1.57 -16.77
CA VAL A 208 2.32 -1.74 -17.68
C VAL A 208 2.82 -1.71 -19.12
N ILE A 209 1.96 -2.09 -20.07
CA ILE A 209 2.33 -2.18 -21.50
C ILE A 209 2.91 -0.87 -22.06
N ASP A 210 2.48 0.26 -21.52
CA ASP A 210 2.96 1.59 -21.91
C ASP A 210 4.24 2.03 -21.14
N SER A 211 4.83 1.15 -20.31
CA SER A 211 6.07 1.45 -19.57
C SER A 211 7.28 1.40 -20.50
N ASN A 212 8.19 2.37 -20.31
CA ASN A 212 9.46 2.40 -21.01
C ASN A 212 10.59 2.06 -20.03
N ALA A 213 11.43 1.08 -20.38
CA ALA A 213 12.54 0.62 -19.53
C ALA A 213 13.69 1.64 -19.38
N VAL A 214 13.72 2.68 -20.23
CA VAL A 214 14.75 3.72 -20.22
C VAL A 214 14.36 4.94 -19.36
N HIS A 215 13.11 4.98 -18.87
CA HIS A 215 12.60 6.13 -18.09
C HIS A 215 12.03 5.71 -16.76
#